data_d6d47720e7b9bcd88f2782f44c89194e
#
_entry.id   d6d47720e7b9bcd88f2782f44c89194e
#
_cell.length_a   1.000
_cell.length_b   1.000
_cell.length_c   1.000
_cell.angle_alpha   90.00
_cell.angle_beta   90.00
_cell.angle_gamma   90.00
#
_symmetry.space_group_name_H-M   'P 1'
#
loop_
_entity.id
_entity.type
_entity.pdbx_description
1 polymer ?
#
loop_
_entity_poly.entity_id
_entity_poly.type
_entity_poly.pdbx_seq_one_letter_code
_entity_poly.pdbx_strand_id
1 'polypeptide(L)'
;ITVFGRDSLQLHLSRPQPVFPGLLATPHASIVFQGGVGGAPDTEDLGSGPFLLKGWIPETAMVLHRNSRYWMRDSAGIALPYLDGVRIEFNREPGAEFLGFRQGKFDFVSALDPEWASALRQEDGTWKPEWQGKFEVHQVPYLKTDYIGFLVDSSGLEAGGFSKLGPSVRRAMSMLLDRASLVRELRAGEAVPAQGFVPPGMPGFDHLQRTLSP
;
A
#
# COMPACT_ATOMS: atom_id res chain seq x y z
N ILE A 1 -18.10 -23.80 -0.50
CA ILE A 1 -18.64 -23.10 0.68
C ILE A 1 -19.91 -23.78 1.10
N THR A 2 -20.05 -24.12 2.37
CA THR A 2 -21.27 -24.66 2.96
C THR A 2 -21.75 -23.73 4.06
N VAL A 3 -23.05 -23.40 4.06
CA VAL A 3 -23.65 -22.51 5.05
C VAL A 3 -24.39 -23.35 6.08
N PHE A 4 -24.16 -23.07 7.36
CA PHE A 4 -24.81 -23.73 8.48
C PHE A 4 -25.60 -22.69 9.29
N GLY A 5 -26.92 -22.83 9.32
CA GLY A 5 -27.77 -21.90 10.08
C GLY A 5 -27.70 -20.47 9.49
N ARG A 6 -27.74 -19.46 10.38
CA ARG A 6 -27.73 -18.04 10.02
C ARG A 6 -26.35 -17.39 10.13
N ASP A 7 -25.48 -17.93 10.95
CA ASP A 7 -24.28 -17.23 11.44
C ASP A 7 -22.99 -18.02 11.20
N SER A 8 -23.07 -19.15 10.51
CA SER A 8 -21.90 -20.01 10.30
C SER A 8 -21.75 -20.43 8.85
N LEU A 9 -20.52 -20.39 8.37
CA LEU A 9 -20.16 -20.91 7.07
C LEU A 9 -18.86 -21.74 7.18
N GLN A 10 -18.73 -22.72 6.32
CA GLN A 10 -17.55 -23.55 6.21
C GLN A 10 -16.94 -23.42 4.83
N LEU A 11 -15.63 -23.18 4.80
CA LEU A 11 -14.85 -23.10 3.59
C LEU A 11 -14.06 -24.41 3.41
N HIS A 12 -14.30 -25.11 2.33
CA HIS A 12 -13.58 -26.35 1.99
C HIS A 12 -12.49 -25.99 0.99
N LEU A 13 -11.25 -26.25 1.35
CA LEU A 13 -10.09 -26.08 0.46
C LEU A 13 -9.78 -27.39 -0.22
N SER A 14 -9.46 -27.37 -1.51
CA SER A 14 -9.05 -28.55 -2.30
C SER A 14 -7.71 -29.13 -1.82
N ARG A 15 -6.89 -28.31 -1.18
CA ARG A 15 -5.61 -28.68 -0.56
C ARG A 15 -5.31 -27.76 0.63
N PRO A 16 -4.52 -28.22 1.61
CA PRO A 16 -4.09 -27.35 2.72
C PRO A 16 -3.34 -26.12 2.21
N GLN A 17 -3.71 -24.94 2.72
CA GLN A 17 -3.07 -23.66 2.40
C GLN A 17 -2.84 -22.86 3.69
N PRO A 18 -1.62 -22.88 4.26
CA PRO A 18 -1.34 -22.17 5.50
C PRO A 18 -1.60 -20.67 5.46
N VAL A 19 -1.47 -20.04 4.27
CA VAL A 19 -1.70 -18.60 4.06
C VAL A 19 -3.18 -18.23 3.92
N PHE A 20 -4.09 -19.20 3.82
CA PHE A 20 -5.50 -18.97 3.57
C PHE A 20 -6.19 -18.07 4.62
N PRO A 21 -5.93 -18.20 5.93
CA PRO A 21 -6.49 -17.27 6.92
C PRO A 21 -6.12 -15.81 6.66
N GLY A 22 -4.88 -15.57 6.17
CA GLY A 22 -4.45 -14.23 5.77
C GLY A 22 -5.20 -13.68 4.56
N LEU A 23 -5.60 -14.53 3.61
CA LEU A 23 -6.44 -14.12 2.49
C LEU A 23 -7.83 -13.70 2.93
N LEU A 24 -8.40 -14.33 3.97
CA LEU A 24 -9.68 -13.94 4.53
C LEU A 24 -9.65 -12.58 5.25
N ALA A 25 -8.48 -12.10 5.65
CA ALA A 25 -8.29 -10.78 6.23
C ALA A 25 -8.19 -9.65 5.18
N THR A 26 -8.18 -10.00 3.90
CA THR A 26 -8.11 -9.00 2.83
C THR A 26 -9.50 -8.42 2.49
N PRO A 27 -9.59 -7.19 1.95
CA PRO A 27 -10.85 -6.60 1.51
C PRO A 27 -11.63 -7.45 0.50
N HIS A 28 -10.94 -8.27 -0.29
CA HIS A 28 -11.57 -9.16 -1.29
C HIS A 28 -12.42 -10.28 -0.66
N ALA A 29 -12.17 -10.62 0.59
CA ALA A 29 -12.94 -11.61 1.34
C ALA A 29 -13.95 -10.98 2.30
N SER A 30 -14.21 -9.68 2.18
CA SER A 30 -15.18 -8.98 3.03
C SER A 30 -16.58 -9.55 2.84
N ILE A 31 -17.30 -9.70 3.96
CA ILE A 31 -18.72 -10.08 3.95
C ILE A 31 -19.50 -8.81 3.59
N VAL A 32 -20.18 -8.84 2.47
CA VAL A 32 -20.96 -7.72 1.95
C VAL A 32 -22.44 -8.08 1.89
N PHE A 33 -23.30 -7.09 2.12
CA PHE A 33 -24.74 -7.26 1.96
C PHE A 33 -25.09 -7.37 0.46
N GLN A 34 -25.93 -8.32 0.09
CA GLN A 34 -26.24 -8.64 -1.31
C GLN A 34 -26.86 -7.49 -2.11
N GLY A 35 -27.48 -6.51 -1.46
CA GLY A 35 -28.00 -5.30 -2.08
C GLY A 35 -27.02 -4.15 -2.21
N GLY A 36 -25.80 -4.29 -1.68
CA GLY A 36 -24.80 -3.21 -1.62
C GLY A 36 -23.79 -3.18 -2.77
N VAL A 37 -23.78 -4.18 -3.64
CA VAL A 37 -22.88 -4.26 -4.80
C VAL A 37 -23.59 -3.60 -5.99
N GLY A 38 -23.31 -2.32 -6.22
CA GLY A 38 -23.90 -1.60 -7.36
C GLY A 38 -24.06 -0.10 -7.18
N GLY A 39 -23.63 0.44 -6.05
CA GLY A 39 -23.34 1.88 -5.92
C GLY A 39 -24.55 2.81 -5.87
N ALA A 40 -25.68 2.38 -5.32
CA ALA A 40 -26.67 3.37 -4.91
C ALA A 40 -26.22 4.07 -3.63
N PRO A 41 -26.14 5.42 -3.62
CA PRO A 41 -25.69 6.20 -2.44
C PRO A 41 -26.61 6.07 -1.21
N ASP A 42 -27.77 5.47 -1.35
CA ASP A 42 -28.79 5.35 -0.28
C ASP A 42 -28.60 4.13 0.65
N THR A 43 -27.52 3.37 0.49
CA THR A 43 -27.22 2.24 1.39
C THR A 43 -26.38 2.68 2.59
N GLU A 44 -26.77 3.76 3.23
CA GLU A 44 -26.05 4.41 4.33
C GLU A 44 -25.71 3.48 5.52
N ASP A 45 -26.30 2.30 5.60
CA ASP A 45 -26.31 1.49 6.82
C ASP A 45 -25.78 0.05 6.70
N LEU A 46 -25.14 -0.32 5.61
CA LEU A 46 -24.84 -1.72 5.31
C LEU A 46 -23.47 -2.22 5.74
N GLY A 47 -22.59 -1.35 6.21
CA GLY A 47 -21.24 -1.71 6.63
C GLY A 47 -21.15 -2.05 8.13
N SER A 48 -20.33 -3.05 8.48
CA SER A 48 -19.94 -3.33 9.86
C SER A 48 -18.65 -2.63 10.28
N GLY A 49 -18.06 -1.82 9.40
CA GLY A 49 -16.82 -1.07 9.64
C GLY A 49 -17.02 0.16 10.54
N PRO A 50 -15.91 0.81 10.93
CA PRO A 50 -15.95 1.98 11.80
C PRO A 50 -16.57 3.22 11.17
N PHE A 51 -16.62 3.29 9.85
CA PHE A 51 -17.19 4.40 9.11
C PHE A 51 -18.18 3.92 8.05
N LEU A 52 -19.17 4.76 7.76
CA LEU A 52 -20.19 4.57 6.73
C LEU A 52 -20.00 5.59 5.63
N LEU A 53 -20.19 5.20 4.38
CA LEU A 53 -20.10 6.09 3.22
C LEU A 53 -21.28 7.07 3.21
N LYS A 54 -21.00 8.37 3.32
CA LYS A 54 -22.00 9.43 3.28
C LYS A 54 -22.14 10.07 1.90
N GLY A 55 -21.04 10.18 1.18
CA GLY A 55 -21.04 10.75 -0.15
C GLY A 55 -19.76 10.40 -0.91
N TRP A 56 -19.89 10.23 -2.21
CA TRP A 56 -18.77 9.97 -3.08
C TRP A 56 -18.94 10.72 -4.40
N ILE A 57 -17.99 11.60 -4.68
CA ILE A 57 -17.85 12.27 -5.97
C ILE A 57 -16.63 11.65 -6.64
N PRO A 58 -16.80 10.81 -7.68
CA PRO A 58 -15.70 10.14 -8.34
C PRO A 58 -14.55 11.09 -8.68
N GLU A 59 -13.32 10.66 -8.48
CA GLU A 59 -12.08 11.39 -8.73
C GLU A 59 -11.93 12.73 -7.99
N THR A 60 -12.86 13.09 -7.10
CA THR A 60 -12.85 14.36 -6.37
C THR A 60 -12.78 14.15 -4.88
N ALA A 61 -13.80 13.53 -4.29
CA ALA A 61 -13.84 13.36 -2.83
C ALA A 61 -14.75 12.21 -2.39
N MET A 62 -14.41 11.64 -1.24
CA MET A 62 -15.22 10.68 -0.51
C MET A 62 -15.42 11.19 0.92
N VAL A 63 -16.66 11.13 1.42
CA VAL A 63 -17.01 11.52 2.78
C VAL A 63 -17.55 10.31 3.52
N LEU A 64 -16.95 10.04 4.66
CA LEU A 64 -17.28 8.95 5.56
C LEU A 64 -17.73 9.54 6.89
N HIS A 65 -18.77 9.01 7.49
CA HIS A 65 -19.24 9.36 8.84
C HIS A 65 -19.02 8.20 9.79
N ARG A 66 -18.85 8.51 11.08
CA ARG A 66 -18.75 7.53 12.14
C ARG A 66 -19.95 6.57 12.11
N ASN A 67 -19.66 5.28 12.21
CA ASN A 67 -20.66 4.26 12.46
C ASN A 67 -20.90 4.12 13.97
N SER A 68 -22.00 4.66 14.46
CA SER A 68 -22.37 4.57 15.88
C SER A 68 -22.63 3.14 16.37
N ARG A 69 -22.84 2.20 15.44
CA ARG A 69 -23.06 0.77 15.71
C ARG A 69 -21.77 -0.05 15.60
N TYR A 70 -20.63 0.61 15.42
CA TYR A 70 -19.35 -0.13 15.36
C TYR A 70 -19.07 -0.83 16.67
N TRP A 71 -18.72 -2.09 16.58
CA TRP A 71 -18.63 -3.01 17.72
C TRP A 71 -17.38 -2.82 18.56
N MET A 72 -16.29 -2.30 18.01
CA MET A 72 -15.00 -2.23 18.70
C MET A 72 -14.94 -1.08 19.71
N ARG A 73 -14.29 -1.37 20.83
CA ARG A 73 -13.95 -0.42 21.89
C ARG A 73 -12.45 -0.45 22.14
N ASP A 74 -11.91 0.62 22.66
CA ASP A 74 -10.52 0.66 23.10
C ASP A 74 -10.34 -0.06 24.46
N SER A 75 -9.09 -0.08 24.97
CA SER A 75 -8.74 -0.69 26.24
C SER A 75 -9.41 -0.03 27.47
N ALA A 76 -9.87 1.22 27.34
CA ALA A 76 -10.62 1.96 28.35
C ALA A 76 -12.13 1.80 28.22
N GLY A 77 -12.62 1.02 27.23
CA GLY A 77 -14.03 0.78 26.97
C GLY A 77 -14.71 1.89 26.15
N ILE A 78 -13.96 2.86 25.61
CA ILE A 78 -14.49 3.94 24.77
C ILE A 78 -14.84 3.39 23.39
N ALA A 79 -16.01 3.75 22.87
CA ALA A 79 -16.45 3.31 21.56
C ALA A 79 -15.61 3.92 20.45
N LEU A 80 -15.15 3.09 19.52
CA LEU A 80 -14.44 3.50 18.33
C LEU A 80 -15.42 3.73 17.15
N PRO A 81 -15.02 4.50 16.14
CA PRO A 81 -13.80 5.31 16.04
C PRO A 81 -13.89 6.61 16.85
N TYR A 82 -12.75 7.21 17.17
CA TYR A 82 -12.73 8.52 17.86
C TYR A 82 -13.17 9.67 16.95
N LEU A 83 -12.89 9.58 15.65
CA LEU A 83 -13.26 10.60 14.67
C LEU A 83 -14.75 10.54 14.35
N ASP A 84 -15.38 11.69 14.18
CA ASP A 84 -16.78 11.80 13.76
C ASP A 84 -16.97 11.55 12.27
N GLY A 85 -15.93 11.77 11.48
CA GLY A 85 -15.92 11.49 10.05
C GLY A 85 -14.53 11.62 9.44
N VAL A 86 -14.43 11.19 8.20
CA VAL A 86 -13.21 11.27 7.37
C VAL A 86 -13.61 11.80 6.00
N ARG A 87 -12.92 12.84 5.54
CA ARG A 87 -13.02 13.33 4.18
C ARG A 87 -11.75 13.00 3.43
N ILE A 88 -11.85 12.23 2.37
CA ILE A 88 -10.74 11.87 1.49
C ILE A 88 -10.87 12.70 0.23
N GLU A 89 -9.86 13.46 -0.12
CA GLU A 89 -9.77 14.20 -1.38
C GLU A 89 -8.80 13.51 -2.33
N PHE A 90 -9.18 13.39 -3.60
CA PHE A 90 -8.36 12.77 -4.63
C PHE A 90 -7.67 13.87 -5.44
N ASN A 91 -6.42 14.12 -5.14
CA ASN A 91 -5.61 15.09 -5.86
C ASN A 91 -4.76 14.37 -6.91
N ARG A 92 -4.81 14.87 -8.16
CA ARG A 92 -3.99 14.33 -9.25
C ARG A 92 -2.56 14.88 -9.21
N GLU A 93 -2.38 16.03 -8.58
CA GLU A 93 -1.10 16.72 -8.50
C GLU A 93 -0.51 16.54 -7.09
N PRO A 94 0.56 15.75 -6.93
CA PRO A 94 1.19 15.52 -5.62
C PRO A 94 1.64 16.80 -4.93
N GLY A 95 2.11 17.79 -5.69
CA GLY A 95 2.50 19.09 -5.14
C GLY A 95 1.35 19.89 -4.53
N ALA A 96 0.14 19.78 -5.09
CA ALA A 96 -1.05 20.43 -4.55
C ALA A 96 -1.49 19.80 -3.22
N GLU A 97 -1.35 18.48 -3.09
CA GLU A 97 -1.62 17.74 -1.85
C GLU A 97 -0.69 18.21 -0.72
N PHE A 98 0.61 18.22 -0.97
CA PHE A 98 1.60 18.69 -0.01
C PHE A 98 1.39 20.15 0.40
N LEU A 99 1.12 21.02 -0.57
CA LEU A 99 0.83 22.44 -0.29
C LEU A 99 -0.43 22.60 0.56
N GLY A 100 -1.48 21.84 0.27
CA GLY A 100 -2.72 21.80 1.06
C GLY A 100 -2.47 21.36 2.51
N PHE A 101 -1.65 20.35 2.71
CA PHE A 101 -1.23 19.91 4.04
C PHE A 101 -0.49 21.02 4.80
N ARG A 102 0.47 21.68 4.16
CA ARG A 102 1.20 22.81 4.76
C ARG A 102 0.30 23.99 5.14
N GLN A 103 -0.79 24.19 4.41
CA GLN A 103 -1.79 25.22 4.67
C GLN A 103 -2.83 24.82 5.72
N GLY A 104 -2.74 23.59 6.27
CA GLY A 104 -3.70 23.06 7.23
C GLY A 104 -5.07 22.69 6.64
N LYS A 105 -5.13 22.45 5.32
CA LYS A 105 -6.34 21.93 4.67
C LYS A 105 -6.53 20.44 4.90
N PHE A 106 -5.43 19.71 5.07
CA PHE A 106 -5.40 18.27 5.32
C PHE A 106 -4.73 17.99 6.65
N ASP A 107 -5.34 17.10 7.43
CA ASP A 107 -4.80 16.61 8.69
C ASP A 107 -3.82 15.47 8.48
N PHE A 108 -3.91 14.79 7.33
CA PHE A 108 -3.10 13.63 7.01
C PHE A 108 -2.83 13.57 5.49
N VAL A 109 -1.59 13.23 5.15
CA VAL A 109 -1.14 12.92 3.77
C VAL A 109 -0.40 11.61 3.80
N SER A 110 -0.71 10.70 2.88
CA SER A 110 -0.01 9.42 2.74
C SER A 110 0.85 9.40 1.49
N ALA A 111 1.95 8.64 1.53
CA ALA A 111 2.84 8.43 0.39
C ALA A 111 3.37 9.75 -0.20
N LEU A 112 3.98 10.56 0.64
CA LEU A 112 4.62 11.81 0.21
C LEU A 112 5.63 11.52 -0.90
N ASP A 113 5.55 12.29 -1.99
CA ASP A 113 6.49 12.17 -3.10
C ASP A 113 7.94 12.40 -2.62
N PRO A 114 8.93 11.63 -3.08
CA PRO A 114 10.33 11.75 -2.67
C PRO A 114 10.91 13.16 -2.84
N GLU A 115 10.47 13.90 -3.85
CA GLU A 115 10.90 15.30 -4.06
C GLU A 115 10.48 16.18 -2.88
N TRP A 116 9.23 16.07 -2.43
CA TRP A 116 8.71 16.82 -1.31
C TRP A 116 9.26 16.33 0.03
N ALA A 117 9.47 15.02 0.17
CA ALA A 117 10.14 14.46 1.35
C ALA A 117 11.56 15.02 1.50
N SER A 118 12.30 15.14 0.39
CA SER A 118 13.64 15.76 0.35
C SER A 118 13.59 17.23 0.72
N ALA A 119 12.58 17.98 0.26
CA ALA A 119 12.42 19.40 0.57
C ALA A 119 12.20 19.67 2.06
N LEU A 120 11.72 18.69 2.83
CA LEU A 120 11.52 18.79 4.28
C LEU A 120 12.77 18.48 5.11
N ARG A 121 13.79 17.86 4.50
CA ARG A 121 14.99 17.39 5.17
C ARG A 121 16.19 18.26 4.84
N GLN A 122 17.18 18.24 5.74
CA GLN A 122 18.53 18.77 5.52
C GLN A 122 19.36 17.72 4.74
N GLU A 123 20.55 18.09 4.30
CA GLU A 123 21.48 17.17 3.62
C GLU A 123 21.89 15.96 4.46
N ASP A 124 21.90 16.13 5.78
CA ASP A 124 22.20 15.06 6.74
C ASP A 124 21.00 14.12 7.02
N GLY A 125 19.86 14.36 6.36
CA GLY A 125 18.62 13.59 6.50
C GLY A 125 17.75 13.98 7.71
N THR A 126 18.19 14.94 8.54
CA THR A 126 17.40 15.47 9.66
C THR A 126 16.30 16.42 9.16
N TRP A 127 15.27 16.63 9.97
CA TRP A 127 14.20 17.56 9.62
C TRP A 127 14.70 19.00 9.69
N LYS A 128 14.33 19.82 8.72
CA LYS A 128 14.62 21.26 8.78
C LYS A 128 13.96 21.89 10.02
N PRO A 129 14.63 22.84 10.68
CA PRO A 129 14.14 23.45 11.93
C PRO A 129 12.73 24.00 11.85
N GLU A 130 12.36 24.57 10.71
CA GLU A 130 11.02 25.13 10.48
C GLU A 130 9.89 24.10 10.50
N TRP A 131 10.21 22.81 10.41
CA TRP A 131 9.22 21.71 10.39
C TRP A 131 9.19 20.91 11.69
N GLN A 132 10.17 21.08 12.55
CA GLN A 132 10.23 20.35 13.82
C GLN A 132 9.01 20.68 14.69
N GLY A 133 8.32 19.63 15.15
CA GLY A 133 7.13 19.75 16.01
C GLY A 133 5.86 20.25 15.33
N LYS A 134 5.87 20.52 14.00
CA LYS A 134 4.66 20.96 13.29
C LYS A 134 3.80 19.81 12.80
N PHE A 135 4.38 18.65 12.58
CA PHE A 135 3.69 17.44 12.17
C PHE A 135 4.45 16.21 12.62
N GLU A 136 3.76 15.11 12.70
CA GLU A 136 4.30 13.80 13.00
C GLU A 136 4.52 13.03 11.71
N VAL A 137 5.66 12.36 11.58
CA VAL A 137 6.00 11.56 10.40
C VAL A 137 6.12 10.11 10.81
N HIS A 138 5.29 9.28 10.21
CA HIS A 138 5.35 7.83 10.35
C HIS A 138 5.95 7.21 9.11
N GLN A 139 7.05 6.50 9.29
CA GLN A 139 7.67 5.74 8.20
C GLN A 139 7.46 4.25 8.45
N VAL A 140 6.82 3.60 7.51
CA VAL A 140 6.57 2.16 7.58
C VAL A 140 7.18 1.46 6.37
N PRO A 141 7.73 0.24 6.53
CA PRO A 141 8.21 -0.53 5.41
C PRO A 141 7.10 -0.82 4.40
N TYR A 142 7.31 -0.43 3.15
CA TYR A 142 6.44 -0.82 2.06
C TYR A 142 6.94 -2.15 1.49
N LEU A 143 6.18 -3.23 1.71
CA LEU A 143 6.59 -4.60 1.37
C LEU A 143 6.51 -4.85 -0.14
N LYS A 144 7.35 -4.13 -0.89
CA LYS A 144 7.40 -4.14 -2.35
C LYS A 144 8.85 -4.23 -2.82
N THR A 145 9.06 -4.98 -3.89
CA THR A 145 10.32 -5.00 -4.64
C THR A 145 10.07 -4.55 -6.06
N ASP A 146 10.72 -3.49 -6.49
CA ASP A 146 10.75 -3.06 -7.88
C ASP A 146 11.85 -3.82 -8.60
N TYR A 147 11.53 -4.41 -9.74
CA TYR A 147 12.48 -5.20 -10.52
C TYR A 147 12.28 -5.01 -12.02
N ILE A 148 13.32 -5.27 -12.78
CA ILE A 148 13.28 -5.36 -14.24
C ILE A 148 13.27 -6.85 -14.61
N GLY A 149 12.16 -7.30 -15.21
CA GLY A 149 12.01 -8.66 -15.69
C GLY A 149 12.32 -8.76 -17.19
N PHE A 150 12.97 -9.85 -17.58
CA PHE A 150 13.12 -10.20 -18.98
C PHE A 150 12.11 -11.29 -19.34
N LEU A 151 11.32 -11.05 -20.38
CA LEU A 151 10.48 -12.13 -20.96
C LEU A 151 11.39 -13.13 -21.66
N VAL A 152 11.51 -14.30 -21.05
CA VAL A 152 12.28 -15.43 -21.59
C VAL A 152 11.30 -16.51 -21.94
N ASP A 153 10.77 -16.48 -23.16
CA ASP A 153 9.88 -17.49 -23.65
C ASP A 153 10.59 -18.42 -24.64
N SER A 154 10.43 -19.73 -24.46
CA SER A 154 10.89 -20.76 -25.39
C SER A 154 10.04 -20.86 -26.68
N SER A 155 8.83 -20.28 -26.69
CA SER A 155 7.87 -20.36 -27.79
C SER A 155 8.19 -19.43 -28.95
N GLY A 156 9.29 -18.67 -28.91
CA GLY A 156 9.76 -17.87 -30.03
C GLY A 156 8.81 -16.77 -30.48
N LEU A 157 7.93 -16.30 -29.59
CA LEU A 157 7.10 -15.14 -29.84
C LEU A 157 7.97 -13.96 -30.28
N GLU A 158 7.59 -13.33 -31.36
CA GLU A 158 8.25 -12.20 -32.05
C GLU A 158 8.27 -10.90 -31.24
N ALA A 159 8.22 -10.97 -29.93
CA ALA A 159 8.45 -9.85 -29.03
C ALA A 159 9.93 -9.46 -29.11
N GLY A 160 10.17 -8.40 -29.84
CA GLY A 160 11.47 -7.86 -30.27
C GLY A 160 12.67 -8.18 -29.40
N GLY A 161 13.72 -8.58 -30.04
CA GLY A 161 15.15 -8.63 -29.68
C GLY A 161 15.59 -9.13 -28.29
N PHE A 162 14.88 -8.79 -27.22
CA PHE A 162 15.27 -9.09 -25.83
C PHE A 162 15.00 -10.52 -25.39
N SER A 163 14.03 -11.22 -25.98
CA SER A 163 13.73 -12.62 -25.65
C SER A 163 14.86 -13.59 -26.00
N LYS A 164 15.74 -13.18 -26.91
CA LYS A 164 16.90 -13.96 -27.37
C LYS A 164 18.19 -13.70 -26.58
N LEU A 165 18.14 -12.82 -25.57
CA LEU A 165 19.33 -12.52 -24.77
C LEU A 165 19.71 -13.73 -23.91
N GLY A 166 20.89 -14.25 -24.16
CA GLY A 166 21.46 -15.34 -23.36
C GLY A 166 21.64 -14.94 -21.88
N PRO A 167 21.75 -15.94 -20.97
CA PRO A 167 21.94 -15.68 -19.55
C PRO A 167 23.09 -14.73 -19.22
N SER A 168 24.20 -14.85 -19.96
CA SER A 168 25.40 -14.00 -19.77
C SER A 168 25.11 -12.53 -20.05
N VAL A 169 24.32 -12.21 -21.09
CA VAL A 169 23.97 -10.84 -21.43
C VAL A 169 23.03 -10.25 -20.38
N ARG A 170 22.02 -11.01 -19.92
CA ARG A 170 21.13 -10.57 -18.84
C ARG A 170 21.90 -10.30 -17.54
N ARG A 171 22.90 -11.16 -17.24
CA ARG A 171 23.80 -10.95 -16.09
C ARG A 171 24.61 -9.68 -16.25
N ALA A 172 25.21 -9.45 -17.43
CA ALA A 172 25.96 -8.23 -17.71
C ALA A 172 25.09 -6.98 -17.53
N MET A 173 23.86 -6.99 -18.03
CA MET A 173 22.89 -5.89 -17.84
C MET A 173 22.58 -5.65 -16.36
N SER A 174 22.42 -6.72 -15.56
CA SER A 174 22.19 -6.60 -14.12
C SER A 174 23.39 -5.98 -13.39
N MET A 175 24.63 -6.24 -13.87
CA MET A 175 25.85 -5.68 -13.31
C MET A 175 26.05 -4.21 -13.62
N LEU A 176 25.49 -3.72 -14.75
CA LEU A 176 25.53 -2.31 -15.13
C LEU A 176 24.62 -1.44 -14.30
N LEU A 177 23.64 -2.01 -13.60
CA LEU A 177 22.70 -1.27 -12.77
C LEU A 177 23.30 -0.96 -11.41
N ASP A 178 23.73 0.27 -11.20
CA ASP A 178 24.09 0.78 -9.88
C ASP A 178 22.81 1.01 -9.03
N ARG A 179 22.42 -0.03 -8.30
CA ARG A 179 21.21 -0.01 -7.46
C ARG A 179 21.31 1.03 -6.34
N ALA A 180 22.51 1.26 -5.81
CA ALA A 180 22.72 2.23 -4.74
C ALA A 180 22.48 3.66 -5.25
N SER A 181 23.00 3.98 -6.43
CA SER A 181 22.74 5.27 -7.08
C SER A 181 21.26 5.44 -7.44
N LEU A 182 20.59 4.40 -7.96
CA LEU A 182 19.16 4.46 -8.23
C LEU A 182 18.33 4.76 -6.98
N VAL A 183 18.64 4.13 -5.85
CA VAL A 183 17.97 4.42 -4.57
C VAL A 183 18.23 5.84 -4.12
N ARG A 184 19.47 6.30 -4.20
CA ARG A 184 19.85 7.65 -3.76
C ARG A 184 19.20 8.73 -4.61
N GLU A 185 19.28 8.61 -5.95
CA GLU A 185 18.87 9.67 -6.87
C GLU A 185 17.37 9.66 -7.18
N LEU A 186 16.76 8.47 -7.32
CA LEU A 186 15.35 8.35 -7.72
C LEU A 186 14.39 8.15 -6.55
N ARG A 187 14.89 7.70 -5.40
CA ARG A 187 14.07 7.42 -4.22
C ARG A 187 14.43 8.26 -3.02
N ALA A 188 15.32 9.26 -3.17
CA ALA A 188 15.77 10.12 -2.09
C ALA A 188 16.17 9.35 -0.81
N GLY A 189 16.70 8.12 -0.96
CA GLY A 189 17.06 7.26 0.15
C GLY A 189 15.89 6.53 0.84
N GLU A 190 14.66 6.64 0.33
CA GLU A 190 13.47 5.98 0.92
C GLU A 190 13.31 4.49 0.52
N ALA A 191 14.31 3.91 -0.09
CA ALA A 191 14.35 2.51 -0.44
C ALA A 191 15.69 1.90 -0.03
N VAL A 192 15.80 0.58 -0.14
CA VAL A 192 17.06 -0.14 0.01
C VAL A 192 17.35 -0.94 -1.25
N PRO A 193 18.62 -1.08 -1.66
CA PRO A 193 18.99 -1.93 -2.78
C PRO A 193 18.48 -3.36 -2.55
N ALA A 194 17.67 -3.88 -3.49
CA ALA A 194 17.10 -5.21 -3.36
C ALA A 194 18.16 -6.29 -3.48
N GLN A 195 18.14 -7.24 -2.57
CA GLN A 195 19.01 -8.43 -2.56
C GLN A 195 18.30 -9.67 -3.13
N GLY A 196 16.97 -9.60 -3.29
CA GLY A 196 16.14 -10.67 -3.79
C GLY A 196 14.71 -10.17 -4.04
N PHE A 197 13.80 -11.09 -4.36
CA PHE A 197 12.39 -10.73 -4.61
C PHE A 197 11.59 -10.46 -3.34
N VAL A 198 11.97 -11.08 -2.22
CA VAL A 198 11.28 -10.90 -0.93
C VAL A 198 11.86 -9.67 -0.24
N PRO A 199 11.07 -8.62 0.00
CA PRO A 199 11.57 -7.42 0.67
C PRO A 199 11.76 -7.63 2.18
N PRO A 200 12.61 -6.81 2.85
CA PRO A 200 12.73 -6.82 4.29
C PRO A 200 11.37 -6.65 4.99
N GLY A 201 11.14 -7.40 6.07
CA GLY A 201 9.89 -7.38 6.84
C GLY A 201 8.81 -8.33 6.33
N MET A 202 8.98 -8.93 5.15
CA MET A 202 8.08 -9.97 4.64
C MET A 202 8.50 -11.35 5.13
N PRO A 203 7.55 -12.24 5.53
CA PRO A 203 7.87 -13.63 5.84
C PRO A 203 8.60 -14.32 4.69
N GLY A 204 9.70 -14.99 5.01
CA GLY A 204 10.58 -15.61 4.00
C GLY A 204 11.73 -14.71 3.54
N PHE A 205 11.83 -13.47 4.06
CA PHE A 205 13.04 -12.68 3.86
C PHE A 205 14.21 -13.33 4.57
N ASP A 206 15.27 -13.61 3.82
CA ASP A 206 16.50 -14.21 4.35
C ASP A 206 17.63 -13.18 4.30
N HIS A 207 18.10 -12.77 5.47
CA HIS A 207 19.25 -11.86 5.63
C HIS A 207 20.56 -12.45 5.11
N LEU A 208 20.61 -13.79 4.96
CA LEU A 208 21.78 -14.52 4.46
C LEU A 208 21.74 -14.73 2.94
N GLN A 209 20.64 -14.36 2.26
CA GLN A 209 20.66 -14.37 0.81
C GLN A 209 21.80 -13.44 0.36
N ARG A 210 22.89 -14.10 0.02
CA ARG A 210 24.03 -13.44 -0.62
C ARG A 210 23.45 -12.67 -1.79
N THR A 211 23.70 -11.38 -1.77
CA THR A 211 23.52 -10.49 -2.89
C THR A 211 23.65 -11.26 -4.19
N LEU A 212 22.66 -11.11 -5.08
CA LEU A 212 22.87 -11.36 -6.50
C LEU A 212 23.86 -10.30 -7.03
N SER A 213 24.89 -10.09 -6.25
CA SER A 213 26.05 -9.29 -6.61
C SER A 213 26.85 -10.08 -7.63
N PRO A 214 27.28 -9.41 -8.66
CA PRO A 214 28.10 -10.00 -9.71
C PRO A 214 29.36 -10.61 -9.16
#